data_428b3695e901c30bc54b8543805839e3
#
_entry.id   428b3695e901c30bc54b8543805839e3
#
_cell.length_a   1.000
_cell.length_b   1.000
_cell.length_c   1.000
_cell.angle_alpha   90.00
_cell.angle_beta   90.00
_cell.angle_gamma   90.00
#
_symmetry.space_group_name_H-M   'P 1'
#
loop_
_entity.id
_entity.type
_entity.pdbx_description
1 polymer ?
#
loop_
_entity_poly.entity_id
_entity_poly.type
_entity_poly.pdbx_seq_one_letter_code
_entity_poly.pdbx_strand_id
1 'polypeptide(L)'
;MLSISSVSNFRDVAIGPKMKKNLLFRCAKLSTLNSADIVKLENIKPYAIIDFRDPKEIKKAPDNLSESLFKKYVSLPISANTLNRMVAEKNIQGDNRLTYEKVMEESYKLYLNNHKHVWKEFINILLNSNSNPIIFHCSAGKDRTGIASYIIQSLLNSSIELIYENYLLSNQLLSSIAATAE
;
A
#
# COMPACT_ATOMS: atom_id res chain seq x y z
N MET A 1 11.37 -14.32 9.54
CA MET A 1 10.68 -13.27 8.74
C MET A 1 9.24 -13.19 9.23
N LEU A 2 8.71 -12.00 9.48
CA LEU A 2 7.31 -11.81 9.87
C LEU A 2 6.40 -12.29 8.73
N SER A 3 5.46 -13.17 9.05
CA SER A 3 4.45 -13.68 8.12
C SER A 3 3.06 -13.46 8.70
N ILE A 4 2.22 -12.75 7.98
CA ILE A 4 0.82 -12.46 8.29
C ILE A 4 -0.02 -13.14 7.20
N SER A 5 -0.66 -14.25 7.54
CA SER A 5 -1.34 -15.11 6.56
C SER A 5 -2.78 -14.67 6.28
N SER A 6 -3.40 -13.95 7.22
CA SER A 6 -4.78 -13.47 7.06
C SER A 6 -4.91 -12.19 6.23
N VAL A 7 -3.79 -11.59 5.82
CA VAL A 7 -3.77 -10.35 5.03
C VAL A 7 -3.03 -10.57 3.72
N SER A 8 -3.71 -10.28 2.64
CA SER A 8 -3.16 -10.38 1.29
C SER A 8 -1.98 -9.46 1.06
N ASN A 9 -1.06 -9.90 0.21
CA ASN A 9 0.04 -9.06 -0.28
C ASN A 9 0.95 -8.53 0.84
N PHE A 10 0.94 -9.16 2.04
CA PHE A 10 1.79 -8.78 3.17
C PHE A 10 3.23 -9.19 2.92
N ARG A 11 4.15 -8.25 2.98
CA ARG A 11 5.58 -8.50 2.84
C ARG A 11 6.46 -7.35 3.31
N ASP A 12 7.73 -7.65 3.54
CA ASP A 12 8.79 -6.66 3.72
C ASP A 12 9.03 -5.89 2.42
N VAL A 13 9.24 -4.59 2.52
CA VAL A 13 9.55 -3.70 1.39
C VAL A 13 11.03 -3.75 1.02
N ALA A 14 11.87 -4.26 1.93
CA ALA A 14 13.32 -4.27 1.74
C ALA A 14 13.75 -5.11 0.54
N ILE A 15 14.45 -4.48 -0.39
CA ILE A 15 15.09 -5.09 -1.56
C ILE A 15 16.55 -4.71 -1.64
N GLY A 16 17.37 -5.65 -2.11
CA GLY A 16 18.81 -5.43 -2.24
C GLY A 16 19.52 -5.20 -0.90
N PRO A 17 20.82 -4.91 -0.92
CA PRO A 17 21.67 -4.86 0.28
C PRO A 17 21.55 -3.55 1.07
N LYS A 18 20.99 -2.49 0.47
CA LYS A 18 20.94 -1.16 1.10
C LYS A 18 19.75 -0.97 2.05
N MET A 19 18.74 -1.82 1.96
CA MET A 19 17.56 -1.72 2.80
C MET A 19 17.62 -2.68 3.98
N LYS A 20 17.42 -2.16 5.19
CA LYS A 20 17.27 -2.98 6.39
C LYS A 20 15.96 -3.73 6.34
N LYS A 21 16.02 -5.05 6.57
CA LYS A 21 14.83 -5.92 6.67
C LYS A 21 14.06 -5.68 7.96
N ASN A 22 12.79 -6.06 7.95
CA ASN A 22 11.86 -6.02 9.09
C ASN A 22 11.57 -4.62 9.65
N LEU A 23 11.74 -3.57 8.83
CA LEU A 23 11.40 -2.20 9.21
C LEU A 23 10.18 -1.66 8.48
N LEU A 24 10.00 -2.04 7.23
CA LEU A 24 8.92 -1.49 6.40
C LEU A 24 8.13 -2.64 5.79
N PHE A 25 6.86 -2.71 6.12
CA PHE A 25 5.95 -3.74 5.62
C PHE A 25 4.84 -3.10 4.78
N ARG A 26 4.52 -3.75 3.68
CA ARG A 26 3.37 -3.39 2.83
C ARG A 26 2.35 -4.51 2.80
N CYS A 27 1.07 -4.16 2.64
CA CYS A 27 0.00 -5.15 2.55
C CYS A 27 -1.27 -4.60 1.89
N ALA A 28 -2.27 -5.45 1.72
CA ALA A 28 -3.65 -5.07 1.49
C ALA A 28 -4.31 -4.59 2.79
N LYS A 29 -5.58 -4.16 2.70
CA LYS A 29 -6.40 -3.74 3.86
C LYS A 29 -6.32 -4.76 4.99
N LEU A 30 -6.34 -4.28 6.22
CA LEU A 30 -6.22 -5.09 7.43
C LEU A 30 -7.57 -5.60 7.97
N SER A 31 -8.65 -5.45 7.19
CA SER A 31 -10.01 -5.88 7.60
C SER A 31 -10.16 -7.39 7.81
N THR A 32 -9.24 -8.18 7.28
CA THR A 32 -9.23 -9.65 7.40
C THR A 32 -8.30 -10.18 8.48
N LEU A 33 -7.63 -9.30 9.25
CA LEU A 33 -6.75 -9.72 10.34
C LEU A 33 -7.47 -10.64 11.31
N ASN A 34 -6.88 -11.80 11.59
CA ASN A 34 -7.32 -12.71 12.64
C ASN A 34 -6.55 -12.44 13.95
N SER A 35 -7.03 -13.02 15.05
CA SER A 35 -6.46 -12.81 16.38
C SER A 35 -4.98 -13.22 16.46
N ALA A 36 -4.58 -14.30 15.80
CA ALA A 36 -3.20 -14.79 15.82
C ALA A 36 -2.25 -13.79 15.11
N ASP A 37 -2.68 -13.21 13.99
CA ASP A 37 -1.89 -12.24 13.24
C ASP A 37 -1.89 -10.86 13.90
N ILE A 38 -2.96 -10.48 14.62
CA ILE A 38 -2.97 -9.29 15.49
C ILE A 38 -1.84 -9.37 16.52
N VAL A 39 -1.73 -10.50 17.23
CA VAL A 39 -0.65 -10.71 18.21
C VAL A 39 0.73 -10.60 17.58
N LYS A 40 0.92 -11.13 16.37
CA LYS A 40 2.21 -10.97 15.65
C LYS A 40 2.52 -9.52 15.33
N LEU A 41 1.52 -8.74 14.91
CA LEU A 41 1.69 -7.31 14.65
C LEU A 41 1.98 -6.52 15.92
N GLU A 42 1.33 -6.84 17.02
CA GLU A 42 1.62 -6.23 18.33
C GLU A 42 3.06 -6.51 18.78
N ASN A 43 3.55 -7.72 18.58
CA ASN A 43 4.90 -8.12 18.97
C ASN A 43 6.01 -7.36 18.26
N ILE A 44 5.80 -6.91 17.02
CA ILE A 44 6.77 -6.05 16.32
C ILE A 44 6.73 -4.60 16.76
N LYS A 45 5.73 -4.20 17.56
CA LYS A 45 5.57 -2.85 18.13
C LYS A 45 5.67 -1.77 17.04
N PRO A 46 4.77 -1.74 16.05
CA PRO A 46 4.88 -0.79 14.95
C PRO A 46 4.83 0.65 15.46
N TYR A 47 5.65 1.51 14.87
CA TYR A 47 5.59 2.95 15.10
C TYR A 47 4.30 3.54 14.53
N ALA A 48 3.96 3.14 13.32
CA ALA A 48 2.73 3.56 12.65
C ALA A 48 2.15 2.45 11.76
N ILE A 49 0.82 2.49 11.60
CA ILE A 49 0.05 1.74 10.60
C ILE A 49 -0.61 2.77 9.70
N ILE A 50 -0.11 2.91 8.48
CA ILE A 50 -0.52 3.97 7.55
C ILE A 50 -1.50 3.43 6.54
N ASP A 51 -2.69 4.03 6.48
CA ASP A 51 -3.77 3.67 5.55
C ASP A 51 -3.94 4.76 4.47
N PHE A 52 -3.70 4.39 3.21
CA PHE A 52 -3.88 5.28 2.05
C PHE A 52 -5.29 5.25 1.46
N ARG A 53 -6.22 4.51 2.06
CA ARG A 53 -7.61 4.43 1.57
C ARG A 53 -8.39 5.72 1.85
N ASP A 54 -9.34 6.00 0.97
CA ASP A 54 -10.27 7.09 1.24
C ASP A 54 -11.33 6.69 2.30
N PRO A 55 -12.03 7.67 2.90
CA PRO A 55 -13.01 7.39 3.95
C PRO A 55 -14.14 6.43 3.55
N LYS A 56 -14.52 6.40 2.26
CA LYS A 56 -15.57 5.49 1.77
C LYS A 56 -15.09 4.05 1.72
N GLU A 57 -13.83 3.84 1.32
CA GLU A 57 -13.18 2.52 1.34
C GLU A 57 -13.03 2.01 2.78
N ILE A 58 -12.59 2.87 3.70
CA ILE A 58 -12.44 2.54 5.12
C ILE A 58 -13.79 2.15 5.74
N LYS A 59 -14.84 2.94 5.48
CA LYS A 59 -16.21 2.66 5.97
C LYS A 59 -16.73 1.32 5.46
N LYS A 60 -16.43 0.97 4.21
CA LYS A 60 -16.86 -0.29 3.59
C LYS A 60 -16.15 -1.52 4.18
N ALA A 61 -14.90 -1.38 4.55
CA ALA A 61 -14.09 -2.46 5.08
C ALA A 61 -13.09 -1.92 6.13
N PRO A 62 -13.57 -1.61 7.35
CA PRO A 62 -12.69 -1.10 8.41
C PRO A 62 -11.62 -2.12 8.78
N ASP A 63 -10.45 -1.64 9.16
CA ASP A 63 -9.37 -2.52 9.60
C ASP A 63 -9.72 -3.15 10.95
N ASN A 64 -9.42 -4.44 11.09
CA ASN A 64 -9.62 -5.19 12.33
C ASN A 64 -8.37 -5.07 13.21
N LEU A 65 -8.23 -3.95 13.88
CA LEU A 65 -7.08 -3.64 14.76
C LEU A 65 -7.49 -3.77 16.22
N SER A 66 -6.58 -4.30 17.04
CA SER A 66 -6.72 -4.17 18.50
C SER A 66 -6.58 -2.70 18.92
N GLU A 67 -6.99 -2.39 20.17
CA GLU A 67 -6.86 -1.03 20.69
C GLU A 67 -5.40 -0.54 20.68
N SER A 68 -4.45 -1.41 20.97
CA SER A 68 -3.01 -1.08 20.98
C SER A 68 -2.49 -0.73 19.57
N LEU A 69 -2.91 -1.46 18.55
CA LEU A 69 -2.56 -1.20 17.15
C LEU A 69 -3.31 0.01 16.62
N PHE A 70 -4.57 0.20 17.00
CA PHE A 70 -5.36 1.35 16.57
C PHE A 70 -4.77 2.68 17.06
N LYS A 71 -4.12 2.72 18.23
CA LYS A 71 -3.35 3.89 18.70
C LYS A 71 -2.17 4.26 17.78
N LYS A 72 -1.77 3.37 16.88
CA LYS A 72 -0.70 3.56 15.88
C LYS A 72 -1.22 3.85 14.48
N TYR A 73 -2.54 3.85 14.31
CA TYR A 73 -3.18 4.07 13.02
C TYR A 73 -3.08 5.53 12.57
N VAL A 74 -2.68 5.72 11.32
CA VAL A 74 -2.57 7.02 10.67
C VAL A 74 -3.26 6.96 9.32
N SER A 75 -4.30 7.78 9.13
CA SER A 75 -4.98 7.91 7.84
C SER A 75 -4.30 8.95 6.97
N LEU A 76 -3.80 8.54 5.81
CA LEU A 76 -3.21 9.38 4.78
C LEU A 76 -3.93 9.17 3.44
N PRO A 77 -5.16 9.67 3.27
CA PRO A 77 -6.02 9.28 2.18
C PRO A 77 -5.54 9.77 0.82
N ILE A 78 -5.52 8.84 -0.15
CA ILE A 78 -5.32 9.09 -1.58
C ILE A 78 -6.56 8.59 -2.29
N SER A 79 -7.34 9.49 -2.86
CA SER A 79 -8.62 9.14 -3.49
C SER A 79 -8.42 8.30 -4.75
N ALA A 80 -9.06 7.14 -4.79
CA ALA A 80 -9.16 6.31 -6.00
C ALA A 80 -10.23 6.82 -6.99
N ASN A 81 -11.08 7.78 -6.58
CA ASN A 81 -12.18 8.30 -7.41
C ASN A 81 -11.70 9.00 -8.68
N THR A 82 -10.46 9.46 -8.73
CA THR A 82 -9.87 10.12 -9.89
C THR A 82 -9.90 9.20 -11.11
N LEU A 83 -9.60 7.91 -10.93
CA LEU A 83 -9.63 6.91 -11.99
C LEU A 83 -11.05 6.71 -12.53
N ASN A 84 -12.01 6.46 -11.64
CA ASN A 84 -13.41 6.24 -12.01
C ASN A 84 -14.00 7.46 -12.73
N ARG A 85 -13.64 8.66 -12.27
CA ARG A 85 -14.07 9.92 -12.88
C ARG A 85 -13.49 10.10 -14.27
N MET A 86 -12.19 9.85 -14.47
CA MET A 86 -11.54 9.94 -15.78
C MET A 86 -12.13 8.94 -16.78
N VAL A 87 -12.37 7.69 -16.34
CA VAL A 87 -13.01 6.68 -17.19
C VAL A 87 -14.43 7.11 -17.58
N ALA A 88 -15.20 7.64 -16.62
CA ALA A 88 -16.55 8.13 -16.89
C ALA A 88 -16.56 9.34 -17.83
N GLU A 89 -15.71 10.34 -17.61
CA GLU A 89 -15.60 11.53 -18.44
C GLU A 89 -15.19 11.20 -19.88
N LYS A 90 -14.30 10.23 -20.08
CA LYS A 90 -13.84 9.83 -21.41
C LYS A 90 -14.82 8.89 -22.14
N ASN A 91 -15.54 8.05 -21.41
CA ASN A 91 -16.65 7.27 -21.99
C ASN A 91 -17.77 8.17 -22.52
N ILE A 92 -18.04 9.30 -21.85
CA ILE A 92 -19.02 10.30 -22.30
C ILE A 92 -18.54 10.99 -23.60
N GLN A 93 -17.22 11.14 -23.78
CA GLN A 93 -16.62 11.78 -24.97
C GLN A 93 -16.44 10.82 -26.17
N GLY A 94 -16.79 9.54 -26.03
CA GLY A 94 -16.70 8.55 -27.11
C GLY A 94 -15.28 8.20 -27.54
N ASP A 95 -14.28 8.48 -26.71
CA ASP A 95 -12.87 8.15 -27.01
C ASP A 95 -12.56 6.68 -26.70
N ASN A 96 -12.79 5.82 -27.70
CA ASN A 96 -12.52 4.37 -27.64
C ASN A 96 -11.01 4.01 -27.61
N ARG A 97 -10.10 4.98 -27.52
CA ARG A 97 -8.63 4.77 -27.53
C ARG A 97 -8.01 4.68 -26.14
N LEU A 98 -8.82 4.67 -25.10
CA LEU A 98 -8.33 4.48 -23.73
C LEU A 98 -8.09 2.99 -23.45
N THR A 99 -6.83 2.59 -23.56
CA THR A 99 -6.42 1.28 -23.04
C THR A 99 -6.32 1.34 -21.51
N TYR A 100 -6.49 0.18 -20.85
CA TYR A 100 -6.32 0.04 -19.41
C TYR A 100 -4.97 0.60 -18.95
N GLU A 101 -3.90 0.37 -19.71
CA GLU A 101 -2.54 0.83 -19.41
C GLU A 101 -2.47 2.37 -19.34
N LYS A 102 -3.06 3.07 -20.30
CA LYS A 102 -3.11 4.55 -20.30
C LYS A 102 -3.88 5.10 -19.11
N VAL A 103 -4.99 4.46 -18.76
CA VAL A 103 -5.78 4.84 -17.61
C VAL A 103 -4.97 4.66 -16.32
N MET A 104 -4.23 3.57 -16.19
CA MET A 104 -3.37 3.32 -15.03
C MET A 104 -2.19 4.28 -14.96
N GLU A 105 -1.54 4.57 -16.09
CA GLU A 105 -0.44 5.53 -16.17
C GLU A 105 -0.88 6.93 -15.69
N GLU A 106 -2.00 7.43 -16.19
CA GLU A 106 -2.54 8.72 -15.77
C GLU A 106 -2.95 8.71 -14.30
N SER A 107 -3.49 7.61 -13.80
CA SER A 107 -3.83 7.47 -12.40
C SER A 107 -2.61 7.58 -11.48
N TYR A 108 -1.50 6.96 -11.84
CA TYR A 108 -0.26 7.05 -11.08
C TYR A 108 0.33 8.46 -11.10
N LYS A 109 0.28 9.15 -12.26
CA LYS A 109 0.65 10.57 -12.34
C LYS A 109 -0.20 11.43 -11.40
N LEU A 110 -1.51 11.19 -11.37
CA LEU A 110 -2.43 11.92 -10.48
C LEU A 110 -2.19 11.61 -9.01
N TYR A 111 -1.95 10.33 -8.63
CA TYR A 111 -1.62 9.97 -7.26
C TYR A 111 -0.35 10.68 -6.78
N LEU A 112 0.66 10.81 -7.63
CA LEU A 112 1.89 11.53 -7.29
C LEU A 112 1.68 13.04 -7.23
N ASN A 113 1.06 13.64 -8.24
CA ASN A 113 0.99 15.08 -8.40
C ASN A 113 -0.03 15.75 -7.48
N ASN A 114 -1.19 15.13 -7.30
CA ASN A 114 -2.29 15.73 -6.53
C ASN A 114 -2.20 15.46 -5.03
N HIS A 115 -1.33 14.51 -4.61
CA HIS A 115 -1.20 14.11 -3.22
C HIS A 115 0.22 14.35 -2.65
N LYS A 116 0.93 15.38 -3.13
CA LYS A 116 2.29 15.71 -2.66
C LYS A 116 2.38 15.90 -1.16
N HIS A 117 1.34 16.47 -0.54
CA HIS A 117 1.24 16.65 0.90
C HIS A 117 1.18 15.31 1.66
N VAL A 118 0.46 14.32 1.10
CA VAL A 118 0.38 12.96 1.66
C VAL A 118 1.75 12.28 1.61
N TRP A 119 2.44 12.38 0.48
CA TRP A 119 3.77 11.80 0.33
C TRP A 119 4.80 12.47 1.25
N LYS A 120 4.72 13.80 1.41
CA LYS A 120 5.56 14.52 2.37
C LYS A 120 5.33 14.02 3.80
N GLU A 121 4.08 13.89 4.22
CA GLU A 121 3.75 13.39 5.56
C GLU A 121 4.17 11.94 5.74
N PHE A 122 3.97 11.09 4.74
CA PHE A 122 4.47 9.72 4.74
C PHE A 122 5.97 9.66 5.01
N ILE A 123 6.77 10.47 4.30
CA ILE A 123 8.22 10.54 4.51
C ILE A 123 8.56 11.06 5.91
N ASN A 124 7.84 12.07 6.40
CA ASN A 124 8.04 12.57 7.76
C ASN A 124 7.83 11.48 8.82
N ILE A 125 6.79 10.66 8.68
CA ILE A 125 6.54 9.53 9.58
C ILE A 125 7.70 8.52 9.52
N LEU A 126 8.21 8.21 8.33
CA LEU A 126 9.37 7.32 8.16
C LEU A 126 10.61 7.86 8.89
N LEU A 127 10.91 9.15 8.71
CA LEU A 127 12.08 9.80 9.32
C LEU A 127 11.98 9.82 10.85
N ASN A 128 10.79 9.96 11.39
CA ASN A 128 10.55 10.02 12.85
C ASN A 128 10.38 8.64 13.51
N SER A 129 10.40 7.56 12.74
CA SER A 129 10.17 6.21 13.27
C SER A 129 11.29 5.67 14.19
N ASN A 130 12.47 6.29 14.15
CA ASN A 130 13.65 5.86 14.92
C ASN A 130 13.96 4.37 14.73
N SER A 131 13.87 3.87 13.50
CA SER A 131 14.04 2.46 13.12
C SER A 131 13.02 1.50 13.76
N ASN A 132 11.88 2.00 14.24
CA ASN A 132 10.77 1.15 14.60
C ASN A 132 9.97 0.76 13.35
N PRO A 133 9.37 -0.44 13.31
CA PRO A 133 8.64 -0.93 12.15
C PRO A 133 7.45 -0.03 11.76
N ILE A 134 7.21 0.09 10.46
CA ILE A 134 6.04 0.76 9.91
C ILE A 134 5.33 -0.20 8.97
N ILE A 135 4.01 -0.25 9.07
CA ILE A 135 3.14 -0.97 8.15
C ILE A 135 2.39 0.07 7.33
N PHE A 136 2.29 -0.10 6.02
CA PHE A 136 1.48 0.77 5.19
C PHE A 136 0.69 -0.01 4.14
N HIS A 137 -0.52 0.42 3.88
CA HIS A 137 -1.45 -0.30 3.03
C HIS A 137 -2.45 0.60 2.30
N CYS A 138 -3.16 -0.02 1.36
CA CYS A 138 -4.39 0.50 0.76
C CYS A 138 -5.42 -0.62 0.67
N SER A 139 -6.29 -0.66 -0.33
CA SER A 139 -7.28 -1.75 -0.47
C SER A 139 -6.63 -3.07 -0.88
N ALA A 140 -5.90 -3.12 -2.00
CA ALA A 140 -5.21 -4.32 -2.50
C ALA A 140 -3.72 -4.37 -2.11
N GLY A 141 -3.16 -3.29 -1.55
CA GLY A 141 -1.72 -3.17 -1.31
C GLY A 141 -0.88 -3.12 -2.58
N LYS A 142 -1.48 -2.80 -3.74
CA LYS A 142 -0.83 -2.81 -5.05
C LYS A 142 -0.43 -1.40 -5.51
N ASP A 143 -1.38 -0.53 -5.82
CA ASP A 143 -1.15 0.71 -6.54
C ASP A 143 -0.63 1.85 -5.64
N ARG A 144 -1.45 2.43 -4.75
CA ARG A 144 -1.03 3.49 -3.80
C ARG A 144 0.12 3.02 -2.91
N THR A 145 0.02 1.82 -2.41
CA THR A 145 1.08 1.14 -1.64
C THR A 145 2.32 0.86 -2.49
N GLY A 146 2.14 0.57 -3.78
CA GLY A 146 3.22 0.41 -4.76
C GLY A 146 4.00 1.69 -4.96
N ILE A 147 3.31 2.82 -5.09
CA ILE A 147 3.94 4.15 -5.19
C ILE A 147 4.73 4.47 -3.92
N ALA A 148 4.16 4.23 -2.74
CA ALA A 148 4.88 4.42 -1.47
C ALA A 148 6.17 3.60 -1.43
N SER A 149 6.12 2.33 -1.83
CA SER A 149 7.30 1.45 -1.91
C SER A 149 8.31 1.96 -2.92
N TYR A 150 7.87 2.38 -4.10
CA TYR A 150 8.72 2.97 -5.14
C TYR A 150 9.47 4.20 -4.64
N ILE A 151 8.78 5.12 -3.95
CA ILE A 151 9.39 6.33 -3.38
C ILE A 151 10.51 5.95 -2.41
N ILE A 152 10.27 5.03 -1.46
CA ILE A 152 11.27 4.61 -0.49
C ILE A 152 12.47 3.95 -1.18
N GLN A 153 12.21 3.00 -2.06
CA GLN A 153 13.23 2.22 -2.76
C GLN A 153 14.10 3.11 -3.65
N SER A 154 13.49 4.11 -4.30
CA SER A 154 14.20 5.10 -5.12
C SER A 154 15.05 6.04 -4.27
N LEU A 155 14.55 6.54 -3.14
CA LEU A 155 15.30 7.37 -2.21
C LEU A 155 16.52 6.64 -1.63
N LEU A 156 16.44 5.33 -1.48
CA LEU A 156 17.54 4.48 -1.02
C LEU A 156 18.43 3.94 -2.16
N ASN A 157 18.29 4.50 -3.37
CA ASN A 157 19.07 4.14 -4.55
C ASN A 157 19.04 2.63 -4.86
N SER A 158 17.89 1.99 -4.75
CA SER A 158 17.68 0.66 -5.30
C SER A 158 17.65 0.70 -6.82
N SER A 159 18.11 -0.36 -7.50
CA SER A 159 18.04 -0.39 -8.97
C SER A 159 16.61 -0.51 -9.46
N ILE A 160 16.35 0.00 -10.64
CA ILE A 160 14.99 0.01 -11.21
C ILE A 160 14.47 -1.42 -11.45
N GLU A 161 15.35 -2.35 -11.79
CA GLU A 161 15.03 -3.76 -12.00
C GLU A 161 14.48 -4.39 -10.71
N LEU A 162 15.18 -4.19 -9.58
CA LEU A 162 14.73 -4.69 -8.28
C LEU A 162 13.40 -4.06 -7.84
N ILE A 163 13.21 -2.77 -8.10
CA ILE A 163 11.96 -2.06 -7.80
C ILE A 163 10.82 -2.67 -8.62
N TYR A 164 11.05 -2.89 -9.90
CA TYR A 164 10.07 -3.45 -10.82
C TYR A 164 9.68 -4.89 -10.44
N GLU A 165 10.68 -5.74 -10.16
CA GLU A 165 10.46 -7.10 -9.67
C GLU A 165 9.61 -7.11 -8.39
N ASN A 166 9.96 -6.27 -7.40
CA ASN A 166 9.18 -6.16 -6.16
C ASN A 166 7.74 -5.70 -6.40
N TYR A 167 7.52 -4.79 -7.35
CA TYR A 167 6.17 -4.36 -7.72
C TYR A 167 5.36 -5.52 -8.32
N LEU A 168 5.95 -6.28 -9.26
CA LEU A 168 5.30 -7.39 -9.94
C LEU A 168 4.94 -8.56 -9.02
N LEU A 169 5.63 -8.74 -7.87
CA LEU A 169 5.23 -9.71 -6.85
C LEU A 169 3.77 -9.53 -6.38
N SER A 170 3.24 -8.30 -6.47
CA SER A 170 1.83 -8.06 -6.12
C SER A 170 0.86 -8.83 -7.00
N ASN A 171 1.19 -9.10 -8.27
CA ASN A 171 0.34 -9.89 -9.16
C ASN A 171 0.25 -11.35 -8.70
N GLN A 172 1.39 -11.94 -8.30
CA GLN A 172 1.45 -13.31 -7.81
C GLN A 172 0.74 -13.48 -6.45
N LEU A 173 0.99 -12.54 -5.52
CA LEU A 173 0.43 -12.59 -4.16
C LEU A 173 -1.07 -12.25 -4.09
N LEU A 174 -1.63 -11.62 -5.12
CA LEU A 174 -3.07 -11.36 -5.21
C LEU A 174 -3.80 -12.46 -5.99
N SER A 175 -3.17 -13.09 -7.00
CA SER A 175 -3.77 -14.18 -7.77
C SER A 175 -3.86 -15.49 -6.98
N SER A 176 -2.92 -15.76 -6.08
CA SER A 176 -2.94 -16.95 -5.22
C SER A 176 -4.17 -17.01 -4.30
N ILE A 177 -4.80 -15.88 -4.00
CA ILE A 177 -5.99 -15.81 -3.13
C ILE A 177 -7.26 -16.08 -3.92
N ALA A 178 -7.33 -15.64 -5.18
CA ALA A 178 -8.45 -16.00 -6.06
C ALA A 178 -8.55 -17.53 -6.28
N ALA A 179 -7.40 -18.21 -6.37
CA ALA A 179 -7.33 -19.65 -6.56
C ALA A 179 -7.63 -20.49 -5.29
N THR A 180 -7.60 -19.90 -4.10
CA THR A 180 -7.95 -20.59 -2.83
C THR A 180 -9.36 -20.31 -2.35
N ALA A 181 -10.13 -19.48 -3.06
CA ALA A 181 -11.51 -19.11 -2.76
C ALA A 181 -12.55 -19.90 -3.61
N GLU A 182 -12.09 -20.79 -4.48
CA GLU A 182 -12.90 -21.82 -5.18
C GLU A 182 -12.83 -23.16 -4.45
#